data_e5720fca42394b9b4fc5b4a3b437af58
#
_entry.id   e5720fca42394b9b4fc5b4a3b437af58
#
_cell.length_a   1.000
_cell.length_b   1.000
_cell.length_c   1.000
_cell.angle_alpha   90.00
_cell.angle_beta   90.00
_cell.angle_gamma   90.00
#
_symmetry.space_group_name_H-M   'P 1'
#
loop_
_entity.id
_entity.type
_entity.pdbx_description
1 polymer ?
#
loop_
_entity_poly.entity_id
_entity_poly.type
_entity_poly.pdbx_seq_one_letter_code
_entity_poly.pdbx_strand_id
1 'polypeptide(L)'
;SKIGTPFLRGQTWWPYMKEFTTYLARCSYLLERGRPVSDVLWYLGDEISHKPDQEYPFPTGFKYDYCNPDVLLNRLSVKDGLVMTPEGLSYRFIWIPENKRMRPETLERICQMIQEGATVVANAPKRLAGLKGGEQAQQRFDQVVNDIWGKAQQGQVTAIGKGRLLSGVSLEEALKMLGMKPDVQGDVR
;
A
#
# COMPACT_ATOMS: atom_id res chain seq x y z
N SER A 1 16.50 -26.05 6.53
CA SER A 1 15.61 -25.47 5.51
C SER A 1 14.49 -26.46 5.24
N LYS A 2 13.25 -26.05 5.44
CA LYS A 2 12.09 -26.88 5.07
C LYS A 2 11.89 -26.73 3.57
N ILE A 3 12.49 -27.65 2.81
CA ILE A 3 12.16 -27.82 1.39
C ILE A 3 10.74 -28.39 1.35
N GLY A 4 9.86 -27.80 0.54
CA GLY A 4 8.49 -28.27 0.40
C GLY A 4 8.37 -29.73 -0.06
N THR A 5 7.16 -30.25 -0.12
CA THR A 5 6.89 -31.62 -0.53
C THR A 5 7.51 -31.91 -1.90
N PRO A 6 8.40 -32.90 -2.04
CA PRO A 6 9.06 -33.19 -3.31
C PRO A 6 8.06 -33.80 -4.31
N PHE A 7 8.00 -33.25 -5.52
CA PHE A 7 7.19 -33.75 -6.63
C PHE A 7 7.97 -34.83 -7.40
N LEU A 8 8.11 -36.01 -6.79
CA LEU A 8 8.85 -37.12 -7.36
C LEU A 8 7.91 -38.27 -7.75
N ARG A 9 8.28 -38.99 -8.84
CA ARG A 9 7.51 -40.13 -9.33
C ARG A 9 7.38 -41.29 -8.32
N GLY A 10 8.28 -41.40 -7.37
CA GLY A 10 8.27 -42.38 -6.29
C GLY A 10 7.28 -42.10 -5.16
N GLN A 11 6.57 -40.99 -5.20
CA GLN A 11 5.56 -40.69 -4.19
C GLN A 11 4.28 -41.49 -4.39
N THR A 12 3.64 -41.91 -3.31
CA THR A 12 2.42 -42.72 -3.35
C THR A 12 1.25 -42.03 -4.05
N TRP A 13 1.22 -40.70 -4.03
CA TRP A 13 0.18 -39.89 -4.66
C TRP A 13 0.47 -39.54 -6.14
N TRP A 14 1.64 -39.87 -6.66
CA TRP A 14 2.02 -39.56 -8.04
C TRP A 14 1.02 -40.05 -9.12
N PRO A 15 0.41 -41.22 -9.03
CA PRO A 15 -0.59 -41.64 -10.01
C PRO A 15 -1.77 -40.68 -10.15
N TYR A 16 -2.11 -39.93 -9.11
CA TYR A 16 -3.22 -38.96 -9.07
C TYR A 16 -2.82 -37.54 -9.43
N MET A 17 -1.56 -37.31 -9.81
CA MET A 17 -1.05 -35.97 -10.14
C MET A 17 -1.81 -35.30 -11.27
N LYS A 18 -2.30 -36.03 -12.23
CA LYS A 18 -3.04 -35.50 -13.38
C LYS A 18 -4.30 -34.76 -12.94
N GLU A 19 -5.07 -35.35 -12.04
CA GLU A 19 -6.30 -34.75 -11.50
C GLU A 19 -5.97 -33.46 -10.71
N PHE A 20 -4.97 -33.53 -9.85
CA PHE A 20 -4.53 -32.41 -9.05
C PHE A 20 -4.00 -31.25 -9.91
N THR A 21 -3.10 -31.52 -10.85
CA THR A 21 -2.55 -30.49 -11.75
C THR A 21 -3.63 -29.93 -12.69
N THR A 22 -4.58 -30.74 -13.14
CA THR A 22 -5.72 -30.25 -13.93
C THR A 22 -6.60 -29.30 -13.11
N TYR A 23 -6.86 -29.62 -11.84
CA TYR A 23 -7.58 -28.72 -10.93
C TYR A 23 -6.84 -27.40 -10.75
N LEU A 24 -5.54 -27.45 -10.44
CA LEU A 24 -4.71 -26.25 -10.28
C LEU A 24 -4.68 -25.42 -11.57
N ALA A 25 -4.52 -26.03 -12.72
CA ALA A 25 -4.50 -25.33 -14.00
C ALA A 25 -5.83 -24.62 -14.29
N ARG A 26 -6.96 -25.23 -13.95
CA ARG A 26 -8.28 -24.59 -14.08
C ARG A 26 -8.44 -23.40 -13.12
N CYS A 27 -8.03 -23.57 -11.88
CA CYS A 27 -8.05 -22.48 -10.90
C CYS A 27 -7.15 -21.31 -11.35
N SER A 28 -5.92 -21.59 -11.75
CA SER A 28 -4.98 -20.58 -12.26
C SER A 28 -5.56 -19.86 -13.48
N TYR A 29 -6.10 -20.60 -14.44
CA TYR A 29 -6.73 -20.00 -15.63
C TYR A 29 -7.86 -19.02 -15.28
N LEU A 30 -8.70 -19.35 -14.31
CA LEU A 30 -9.80 -18.48 -13.89
C LEU A 30 -9.26 -17.26 -13.14
N LEU A 31 -8.28 -17.45 -12.24
CA LEU A 31 -7.68 -16.36 -11.47
C LEU A 31 -6.90 -15.38 -12.34
N GLU A 32 -6.20 -15.87 -13.37
CA GLU A 32 -5.45 -15.01 -14.31
C GLU A 32 -6.36 -14.16 -15.21
N ARG A 33 -7.64 -14.51 -15.35
CA ARG A 33 -8.61 -13.74 -16.12
C ARG A 33 -9.20 -12.56 -15.36
N GLY A 34 -9.17 -12.61 -14.04
CA GLY A 34 -9.64 -11.55 -13.18
C GLY A 34 -8.61 -10.44 -13.00
N ARG A 35 -9.07 -9.31 -12.51
CA ARG A 35 -8.19 -8.26 -11.94
C ARG A 35 -8.31 -8.34 -10.43
N PRO A 36 -7.18 -8.38 -9.69
CA PRO A 36 -7.23 -8.32 -8.24
C PRO A 36 -7.87 -6.99 -7.81
N VAL A 37 -8.66 -7.05 -6.76
CA VAL A 37 -9.26 -5.87 -6.14
C VAL A 37 -8.58 -5.67 -4.78
N SER A 38 -7.95 -4.51 -4.61
CA SER A 38 -7.33 -4.10 -3.36
C SER A 38 -7.75 -2.67 -3.05
N ASP A 39 -8.15 -2.41 -1.82
CA ASP A 39 -8.61 -1.08 -1.39
C ASP A 39 -7.45 -0.16 -1.06
N VAL A 40 -6.42 -0.72 -0.47
CA VAL A 40 -5.32 0.00 0.17
C VAL A 40 -3.99 -0.31 -0.48
N LEU A 41 -3.26 0.74 -0.82
CA LEU A 41 -1.86 0.62 -1.22
C LEU A 41 -0.98 0.91 0.00
N TRP A 42 -0.35 -0.12 0.55
CA TRP A 42 0.52 0.00 1.71
C TRP A 42 1.94 0.35 1.28
N TYR A 43 2.34 1.58 1.53
CA TYR A 43 3.72 2.00 1.29
C TYR A 43 4.65 1.50 2.39
N LEU A 44 5.66 0.73 2.01
CA LEU A 44 6.58 0.08 2.95
C LEU A 44 7.61 1.03 3.58
N GLY A 45 7.77 2.24 3.03
CA GLY A 45 8.78 3.21 3.47
C GLY A 45 10.06 3.17 2.64
N ASP A 46 10.92 4.16 2.87
CA ASP A 46 12.17 4.33 2.12
C ASP A 46 13.31 3.43 2.61
N GLU A 47 13.20 2.88 3.81
CA GLU A 47 14.23 2.07 4.46
C GLU A 47 13.94 0.56 4.38
N ILE A 48 12.75 0.16 3.93
CA ILE A 48 12.32 -1.24 3.88
C ILE A 48 12.34 -1.72 2.44
N SER A 49 13.13 -2.75 2.18
CA SER A 49 13.25 -3.37 0.85
C SER A 49 12.41 -4.64 0.69
N HIS A 50 11.78 -5.12 1.74
CA HIS A 50 11.00 -6.34 1.76
C HIS A 50 9.75 -6.20 2.63
N LYS A 51 8.84 -7.14 2.50
CA LYS A 51 7.62 -7.26 3.32
C LYS A 51 7.98 -7.23 4.82
N PRO A 52 7.20 -6.54 5.66
CA PRO A 52 7.39 -6.55 7.10
C PRO A 52 7.40 -7.97 7.68
N ASP A 53 8.32 -8.25 8.60
CA ASP A 53 8.43 -9.57 9.26
C ASP A 53 7.24 -9.86 10.17
N GLN A 54 6.63 -8.81 10.73
CA GLN A 54 5.43 -8.93 11.55
C GLN A 54 4.20 -8.64 10.68
N GLU A 55 3.25 -9.55 10.72
CA GLU A 55 1.94 -9.32 10.11
C GLU A 55 1.21 -8.22 10.89
N TYR A 56 0.88 -7.15 10.18
CA TYR A 56 -0.06 -6.16 10.71
C TYR A 56 -1.47 -6.77 10.65
N PRO A 57 -2.24 -6.74 11.76
CA PRO A 57 -3.62 -7.22 11.74
C PRO A 57 -4.46 -6.31 10.85
N PHE A 58 -4.61 -6.70 9.58
CA PHE A 58 -5.36 -5.93 8.62
C PHE A 58 -6.88 -6.14 8.81
N PRO A 59 -7.70 -5.09 8.71
CA PRO A 59 -9.14 -5.19 8.94
C PRO A 59 -9.80 -6.22 8.02
N THR A 60 -10.65 -7.07 8.62
CA THR A 60 -11.33 -8.16 7.89
C THR A 60 -12.21 -7.61 6.77
N GLY A 61 -12.15 -8.25 5.59
CA GLY A 61 -12.95 -7.90 4.43
C GLY A 61 -12.35 -6.81 3.54
N PHE A 62 -11.20 -6.24 3.92
CA PHE A 62 -10.42 -5.33 3.07
C PHE A 62 -9.17 -6.02 2.56
N LYS A 63 -8.68 -5.55 1.41
CA LYS A 63 -7.45 -6.05 0.78
C LYS A 63 -6.44 -4.93 0.61
N TYR A 64 -5.17 -5.30 0.60
CA TYR A 64 -4.06 -4.37 0.38
C TYR A 64 -2.99 -4.99 -0.52
N ASP A 65 -2.24 -4.12 -1.17
CA ASP A 65 -0.99 -4.47 -1.85
C ASP A 65 0.15 -3.65 -1.30
N TYR A 66 1.36 -4.20 -1.36
CA TYR A 66 2.57 -3.48 -0.95
C TYR A 66 3.09 -2.59 -2.07
N CYS A 67 3.61 -1.43 -1.67
CA CYS A 67 4.26 -0.48 -2.56
C CYS A 67 5.66 -0.14 -2.03
N ASN A 68 6.66 -0.27 -2.87
CA ASN A 68 8.02 0.17 -2.60
C ASN A 68 8.28 1.59 -3.16
N PRO A 69 9.44 2.21 -2.85
CA PRO A 69 9.78 3.55 -3.35
C PRO A 69 9.79 3.68 -4.87
N ASP A 70 10.27 2.68 -5.60
CA ASP A 70 10.33 2.73 -7.06
C ASP A 70 8.93 2.80 -7.69
N VAL A 71 8.02 1.98 -7.22
CA VAL A 71 6.61 1.99 -7.67
C VAL A 71 5.96 3.33 -7.36
N LEU A 72 6.13 3.85 -6.13
CA LEU A 72 5.56 5.12 -5.72
C LEU A 72 6.04 6.28 -6.61
N LEU A 73 7.35 6.35 -6.86
CA LEU A 73 7.97 7.45 -7.57
C LEU A 73 7.69 7.40 -9.09
N ASN A 74 7.71 6.20 -9.68
CA ASN A 74 7.84 6.05 -11.13
C ASN A 74 6.63 5.42 -11.82
N ARG A 75 5.72 4.75 -11.10
CA ARG A 75 4.68 3.94 -11.72
C ARG A 75 3.24 4.33 -11.37
N LEU A 76 3.03 5.06 -10.29
CA LEU A 76 1.69 5.43 -9.86
C LEU A 76 1.19 6.70 -10.56
N SER A 77 -0.09 6.75 -10.82
CA SER A 77 -0.81 7.93 -11.27
C SER A 77 -2.07 8.13 -10.41
N VAL A 78 -2.66 9.32 -10.48
CA VAL A 78 -3.92 9.62 -9.79
C VAL A 78 -4.98 9.96 -10.82
N LYS A 79 -6.12 9.28 -10.76
CA LYS A 79 -7.26 9.53 -11.63
C LYS A 79 -8.57 9.35 -10.86
N ASP A 80 -9.44 10.32 -10.94
CA ASP A 80 -10.78 10.31 -10.29
C ASP A 80 -10.72 9.99 -8.77
N GLY A 81 -9.68 10.48 -8.09
CA GLY A 81 -9.45 10.24 -6.67
C GLY A 81 -8.86 8.87 -6.31
N LEU A 82 -8.60 8.03 -7.30
CA LEU A 82 -7.97 6.72 -7.14
C LEU A 82 -6.49 6.76 -7.50
N VAL A 83 -5.70 5.98 -6.79
CA VAL A 83 -4.29 5.73 -7.11
C VAL A 83 -4.24 4.53 -8.04
N MET A 84 -3.59 4.67 -9.19
CA MET A 84 -3.61 3.66 -10.24
C MET A 84 -2.21 3.23 -10.67
N THR A 85 -2.07 1.95 -11.01
CA THR A 85 -0.90 1.42 -11.69
C THR A 85 -1.10 1.43 -13.22
N PRO A 86 -0.02 1.35 -14.02
CA PRO A 86 -0.12 1.25 -15.48
C PRO A 86 -0.92 0.03 -15.96
N GLU A 87 -0.92 -1.05 -15.19
CA GLU A 87 -1.63 -2.30 -15.47
C GLU A 87 -3.14 -2.19 -15.19
N GLY A 88 -3.58 -1.05 -14.61
CA GLY A 88 -4.99 -0.75 -14.34
C GLY A 88 -5.49 -1.27 -13.00
N LEU A 89 -4.60 -1.58 -12.06
CA LEU A 89 -4.99 -1.75 -10.66
C LEU A 89 -5.29 -0.38 -10.05
N SER A 90 -6.26 -0.32 -9.16
CA SER A 90 -6.68 0.93 -8.53
C SER A 90 -6.85 0.76 -7.02
N TYR A 91 -6.42 1.79 -6.28
CA TYR A 91 -6.49 1.83 -4.82
C TYR A 91 -7.22 3.09 -4.38
N ARG A 92 -7.99 2.96 -3.32
CA ARG A 92 -8.78 4.08 -2.77
C ARG A 92 -7.92 5.04 -1.98
N PHE A 93 -6.85 4.56 -1.34
CA PHE A 93 -5.88 5.41 -0.65
C PHE A 93 -4.52 4.74 -0.49
N ILE A 94 -3.51 5.56 -0.22
CA ILE A 94 -2.18 5.12 0.19
C ILE A 94 -2.13 5.14 1.72
N TRP A 95 -1.72 4.03 2.32
CA TRP A 95 -1.49 3.94 3.76
C TRP A 95 0.00 3.86 4.05
N ILE A 96 0.46 4.72 4.96
CA ILE A 96 1.85 4.82 5.38
C ILE A 96 1.89 4.68 6.91
N PRO A 97 1.92 3.45 7.44
CA PRO A 97 2.05 3.24 8.88
C PRO A 97 3.46 3.62 9.32
N GLU A 98 3.60 4.12 10.53
CA GLU A 98 4.87 4.33 11.23
C GLU A 98 6.09 4.77 10.38
N ASN A 99 5.94 5.79 9.58
CA ASN A 99 7.06 6.27 8.78
C ASN A 99 7.91 7.25 9.60
N LYS A 100 9.02 6.75 10.16
CA LYS A 100 9.92 7.58 10.97
C LYS A 100 10.87 8.40 10.11
N ARG A 101 11.26 7.90 8.94
CA ARG A 101 12.21 8.53 8.02
C ARG A 101 11.72 8.45 6.59
N MET A 102 11.88 9.55 5.85
CA MET A 102 11.47 9.63 4.46
C MET A 102 12.42 10.50 3.66
N ARG A 103 12.65 10.17 2.40
CA ARG A 103 13.44 10.99 1.48
C ARG A 103 12.59 12.16 0.96
N PRO A 104 13.23 13.32 0.64
CA PRO A 104 12.51 14.46 0.10
C PRO A 104 11.73 14.11 -1.17
N GLU A 105 12.31 13.33 -2.08
CA GLU A 105 11.68 12.92 -3.34
C GLU A 105 10.39 12.14 -3.11
N THR A 106 10.39 11.24 -2.11
CA THR A 106 9.21 10.47 -1.73
C THR A 106 8.11 11.38 -1.18
N LEU A 107 8.48 12.32 -0.30
CA LEU A 107 7.54 13.31 0.25
C LEU A 107 6.95 14.20 -0.82
N GLU A 108 7.77 14.73 -1.71
CA GLU A 108 7.33 15.56 -2.83
C GLU A 108 6.36 14.81 -3.73
N ARG A 109 6.65 13.53 -4.01
CA ARG A 109 5.74 12.69 -4.79
C ARG A 109 4.40 12.45 -4.11
N ILE A 110 4.40 12.17 -2.81
CA ILE A 110 3.18 12.04 -2.02
C ILE A 110 2.39 13.34 -2.04
N CYS A 111 3.07 14.50 -1.84
CA CYS A 111 2.45 15.81 -1.93
C CYS A 111 1.77 16.03 -3.29
N GLN A 112 2.49 15.76 -4.37
CA GLN A 112 1.97 15.87 -5.73
C GLN A 112 0.73 14.99 -5.91
N MET A 113 0.78 13.72 -5.48
CA MET A 113 -0.36 12.80 -5.60
C MET A 113 -1.58 13.29 -4.82
N ILE A 114 -1.40 13.86 -3.62
CA ILE A 114 -2.50 14.46 -2.86
C ILE A 114 -3.08 15.65 -3.64
N GLN A 115 -2.24 16.52 -4.18
CA GLN A 115 -2.70 17.66 -4.98
C GLN A 115 -3.48 17.22 -6.23
N GLU A 116 -3.10 16.11 -6.85
CA GLU A 116 -3.76 15.48 -8.01
C GLU A 116 -5.09 14.83 -7.64
N GLY A 117 -5.33 14.52 -6.36
CA GLY A 117 -6.61 13.98 -5.87
C GLY A 117 -6.51 12.71 -5.03
N ALA A 118 -5.30 12.19 -4.77
CA ALA A 118 -5.14 10.99 -3.95
C ALA A 118 -5.56 11.23 -2.50
N THR A 119 -6.06 10.17 -1.87
CA THR A 119 -6.23 10.12 -0.42
C THR A 119 -5.00 9.43 0.19
N VAL A 120 -4.41 10.04 1.21
CA VAL A 120 -3.26 9.49 1.94
C VAL A 120 -3.58 9.42 3.43
N VAL A 121 -3.27 8.28 4.03
CA VAL A 121 -3.37 8.05 5.48
C VAL A 121 -1.97 7.91 6.03
N ALA A 122 -1.47 8.94 6.69
CA ALA A 122 -0.09 9.00 7.16
C ALA A 122 0.12 10.04 8.26
N ASN A 123 0.97 9.71 9.22
CA ASN A 123 1.53 10.71 10.13
C ASN A 123 2.71 11.44 9.50
N ALA A 124 3.01 12.63 10.00
CA ALA A 124 4.19 13.37 9.57
C ALA A 124 5.46 12.53 9.81
N PRO A 125 6.34 12.39 8.80
CA PRO A 125 7.63 11.75 9.01
C PRO A 125 8.48 12.62 9.95
N LYS A 126 9.26 11.97 10.81
CA LYS A 126 10.00 12.67 11.87
C LYS A 126 11.40 13.11 11.44
N ARG A 127 11.98 12.45 10.44
CA ARG A 127 13.37 12.66 10.03
C ARG A 127 13.57 12.42 8.55
N LEU A 128 14.55 13.11 8.00
CA LEU A 128 15.09 12.83 6.69
C LEU A 128 15.71 11.42 6.66
N ALA A 129 15.46 10.65 5.59
CA ALA A 129 16.13 9.38 5.31
C ALA A 129 17.40 9.63 4.50
N GLY A 130 18.53 9.09 4.99
CA GLY A 130 19.83 9.21 4.33
C GLY A 130 20.55 10.53 4.61
N LEU A 131 21.80 10.61 4.13
CA LEU A 131 22.67 11.80 4.32
C LEU A 131 22.90 12.56 3.01
N LYS A 132 22.35 12.08 1.90
CA LYS A 132 22.54 12.69 0.58
C LYS A 132 21.85 14.06 0.52
N GLY A 133 22.59 15.07 0.08
CA GLY A 133 22.08 16.43 -0.12
C GLY A 133 22.20 17.37 1.09
N GLY A 134 22.68 16.88 2.25
CA GLY A 134 23.02 17.72 3.42
C GLY A 134 21.89 18.67 3.84
N GLU A 135 22.25 19.92 4.13
CA GLU A 135 21.30 20.96 4.59
C GLU A 135 20.19 21.27 3.58
N GLN A 136 20.47 21.22 2.29
CA GLN A 136 19.48 21.48 1.26
C GLN A 136 18.37 20.40 1.26
N ALA A 137 18.75 19.14 1.43
CA ALA A 137 17.78 18.05 1.55
C ALA A 137 16.95 18.17 2.83
N GLN A 138 17.55 18.63 3.94
CA GLN A 138 16.84 18.88 5.17
C GLN A 138 15.84 20.04 5.01
N GLN A 139 16.23 21.13 4.38
CA GLN A 139 15.33 22.28 4.13
C GLN A 139 14.13 21.87 3.25
N ARG A 140 14.38 21.11 2.17
CA ARG A 140 13.30 20.59 1.31
C ARG A 140 12.36 19.68 2.09
N PHE A 141 12.91 18.77 2.90
CA PHE A 141 12.12 17.89 3.75
C PHE A 141 11.22 18.67 4.70
N ASP A 142 11.77 19.61 5.44
CA ASP A 142 11.05 20.43 6.42
C ASP A 142 9.96 21.29 5.76
N GLN A 143 10.25 21.83 4.58
CA GLN A 143 9.28 22.61 3.82
C GLN A 143 8.09 21.75 3.40
N VAL A 144 8.32 20.58 2.81
CA VAL A 144 7.23 19.70 2.35
C VAL A 144 6.42 19.17 3.53
N VAL A 145 7.08 18.79 4.64
CA VAL A 145 6.37 18.39 5.87
C VAL A 145 5.46 19.50 6.37
N ASN A 146 5.95 20.72 6.40
CA ASN A 146 5.16 21.88 6.86
C ASN A 146 4.01 22.21 5.90
N ASP A 147 4.24 22.15 4.60
CA ASP A 147 3.23 22.47 3.58
C ASP A 147 2.04 21.50 3.61
N ILE A 148 2.27 20.24 3.97
CA ILE A 148 1.24 19.19 4.01
C ILE A 148 0.72 19.00 5.43
N TRP A 149 1.58 18.57 6.34
CA TRP A 149 1.17 18.23 7.71
C TRP A 149 0.99 19.43 8.62
N GLY A 150 1.61 20.57 8.29
CA GLY A 150 1.34 21.83 9.00
C GLY A 150 -0.11 22.31 8.86
N LYS A 151 -0.80 21.89 7.80
CA LYS A 151 -2.23 22.17 7.57
C LYS A 151 -3.15 21.05 8.07
N ALA A 152 -2.61 19.87 8.35
CA ALA A 152 -3.37 18.69 8.73
C ALA A 152 -3.89 18.78 10.17
N GLN A 153 -5.17 18.54 10.35
CA GLN A 153 -5.77 18.38 11.66
C GLN A 153 -5.70 16.93 12.10
N GLN A 154 -5.13 16.69 13.27
CA GLN A 154 -5.02 15.35 13.83
C GLN A 154 -6.40 14.74 14.07
N GLY A 155 -6.57 13.48 13.68
CA GLY A 155 -7.84 12.77 13.84
C GLY A 155 -8.94 13.19 12.87
N GLN A 156 -8.63 13.97 11.82
CA GLN A 156 -9.61 14.47 10.88
C GLN A 156 -9.16 14.29 9.42
N VAL A 157 -10.14 14.35 8.51
CA VAL A 157 -9.88 14.41 7.07
C VAL A 157 -9.55 15.86 6.69
N THR A 158 -8.34 16.10 6.25
CA THR A 158 -7.90 17.44 5.79
C THR A 158 -7.85 17.44 4.26
N ALA A 159 -8.57 18.36 3.63
CA ALA A 159 -8.51 18.56 2.18
C ALA A 159 -7.24 19.33 1.81
N ILE A 160 -6.46 18.82 0.85
CA ILE A 160 -5.25 19.45 0.33
C ILE A 160 -5.27 19.34 -1.20
N GLY A 161 -5.37 20.47 -1.89
CA GLY A 161 -5.56 20.45 -3.35
C GLY A 161 -6.86 19.74 -3.74
N LYS A 162 -6.77 18.75 -4.60
CA LYS A 162 -7.93 17.92 -5.00
C LYS A 162 -8.08 16.67 -4.13
N GLY A 163 -7.09 16.35 -3.30
CA GLY A 163 -7.05 15.13 -2.49
C GLY A 163 -7.25 15.36 -1.00
N ARG A 164 -6.90 14.36 -0.21
CA ARG A 164 -7.15 14.34 1.23
C ARG A 164 -6.00 13.71 1.99
N LEU A 165 -5.71 14.25 3.16
CA LEU A 165 -4.78 13.67 4.13
C LEU A 165 -5.53 13.34 5.42
N LEU A 166 -5.30 12.15 5.95
CA LEU A 166 -5.72 11.72 7.27
C LEU A 166 -4.46 11.48 8.11
N SER A 167 -4.33 12.22 9.21
CA SER A 167 -3.19 12.11 10.12
C SER A 167 -3.67 11.88 11.56
N GLY A 168 -2.93 11.10 12.33
CA GLY A 168 -3.30 10.78 13.72
C GLY A 168 -4.45 9.80 13.88
N VAL A 169 -4.71 8.97 12.88
CA VAL A 169 -5.77 7.95 12.89
C VAL A 169 -5.19 6.56 12.64
N SER A 170 -5.82 5.55 13.21
CA SER A 170 -5.56 4.15 12.87
C SER A 170 -6.11 3.80 11.47
N LEU A 171 -5.72 2.64 10.94
CA LEU A 171 -6.26 2.17 9.67
C LEU A 171 -7.77 1.96 9.73
N GLU A 172 -8.27 1.39 10.82
CA GLU A 172 -9.69 1.12 11.05
C GLU A 172 -10.51 2.42 11.12
N GLU A 173 -9.98 3.43 11.80
CA GLU A 173 -10.61 4.76 11.85
C GLU A 173 -10.62 5.42 10.48
N ALA A 174 -9.52 5.33 9.74
CA ALA A 174 -9.44 5.87 8.37
C ALA A 174 -10.48 5.23 7.45
N LEU A 175 -10.63 3.90 7.48
CA LEU A 175 -11.63 3.18 6.70
C LEU A 175 -13.05 3.66 7.02
N LYS A 176 -13.37 3.85 8.32
CA LYS A 176 -14.67 4.38 8.77
C LYS A 176 -14.89 5.82 8.31
N MET A 177 -13.89 6.70 8.50
CA MET A 177 -13.98 8.11 8.12
C MET A 177 -14.14 8.29 6.61
N LEU A 178 -13.56 7.39 5.81
CA LEU A 178 -13.71 7.37 4.36
C LEU A 178 -15.01 6.70 3.89
N GLY A 179 -15.83 6.20 4.80
CA GLY A 179 -17.10 5.52 4.50
C GLY A 179 -16.93 4.22 3.74
N MET A 180 -15.77 3.57 3.91
CA MET A 180 -15.47 2.33 3.20
C MET A 180 -16.17 1.15 3.85
N LYS A 181 -16.75 0.30 3.03
CA LYS A 181 -17.36 -0.96 3.44
C LYS A 181 -16.52 -2.13 2.91
N PRO A 182 -16.37 -3.21 3.68
CA PRO A 182 -15.68 -4.40 3.21
C PRO A 182 -16.45 -5.05 2.05
N ASP A 183 -15.73 -5.60 1.07
CA ASP A 183 -16.32 -6.28 -0.08
C ASP A 183 -17.03 -7.58 0.31
N VAL A 184 -16.56 -8.22 1.38
CA VAL A 184 -17.16 -9.45 1.93
C VAL A 184 -17.53 -9.23 3.38
N GLN A 185 -18.81 -9.39 3.68
CA GLN A 185 -19.36 -9.45 5.03
C GLN A 185 -19.92 -10.85 5.26
N GLY A 186 -19.34 -11.58 6.19
CA GLY A 186 -19.78 -12.92 6.57
C GLY A 186 -19.03 -13.42 7.78
N ASP A 187 -19.70 -14.22 8.61
CA ASP A 187 -19.04 -14.98 9.66
C ASP A 187 -18.16 -16.05 9.01
N VAL A 188 -16.86 -15.87 9.07
CA VAL A 188 -15.91 -16.95 8.75
C VAL A 188 -15.99 -17.92 9.93
N ARG A 189 -16.76 -18.99 9.76
CA ARG A 189 -16.77 -20.15 10.67
C ARG A 189 -15.61 -21.07 10.36
#